data_91b1f78b9157a1741dd0485263700541
#
_entry.id   91b1f78b9157a1741dd0485263700541
#
_cell.length_a   1.000
_cell.length_b   1.000
_cell.length_c   1.000
_cell.angle_alpha   90.00
_cell.angle_beta   90.00
_cell.angle_gamma   90.00
#
_symmetry.space_group_name_H-M   'P 1'
#
loop_
_entity.id
_entity.type
_entity.pdbx_description
1 polymer ?
#
loop_
_entity_poly.entity_id
_entity_poly.type
_entity_poly.pdbx_seq_one_letter_code
_entity_poly.pdbx_strand_id
1 'polypeptide(L)'
;IKSLEEYPLPWLNYFWMALAALACIILLYFLWCKWKSRPLSLHLPPLQPILTAEQFALKELETLKSKEWLKIGRTQEHFFELSEIFRRYLENRYEFPAQEWTTEEITAHFKQFPNLSDNLKLKARSILTQTDRVKFAKAEQAVDEMQSIVNFIKEAKPPEVVNQL
;
A
#
# COMPACT_ATOMS: atom_id res chain seq x y z
N ILE A 1 55.85 16.17 45.88
CA ILE A 1 54.81 15.22 45.51
C ILE A 1 54.07 15.83 44.34
N LYS A 2 54.41 15.39 43.07
CA LYS A 2 53.73 15.83 41.86
C LYS A 2 52.38 15.18 41.82
N SER A 3 51.30 15.99 41.73
CA SER A 3 49.96 15.53 41.46
C SER A 3 49.90 14.81 40.09
N LEU A 4 49.37 13.60 40.07
CA LEU A 4 49.04 12.89 38.85
C LEU A 4 47.98 13.73 38.11
N GLU A 5 48.39 14.43 37.06
CA GLU A 5 47.44 14.97 36.08
C GLU A 5 46.74 13.80 35.41
N GLU A 6 45.44 13.63 35.66
CA GLU A 6 44.58 12.74 34.92
C GLU A 6 44.49 13.28 33.49
N TYR A 7 45.20 12.67 32.57
CA TYR A 7 45.03 12.91 31.13
C TYR A 7 43.64 12.40 30.72
N PRO A 8 42.72 13.27 30.33
CA PRO A 8 41.45 12.81 29.80
C PRO A 8 41.76 11.99 28.52
N LEU A 9 41.33 10.75 28.50
CA LEU A 9 41.52 9.83 27.39
C LEU A 9 40.83 10.41 26.13
N PRO A 10 41.56 10.99 25.17
CA PRO A 10 40.97 11.71 24.03
C PRO A 10 40.15 10.80 23.11
N TRP A 11 40.39 9.51 23.15
CA TRP A 11 39.66 8.52 22.33
C TRP A 11 38.18 8.40 22.76
N LEU A 12 37.84 8.70 23.99
CA LEU A 12 36.46 8.62 24.49
C LEU A 12 35.59 9.71 23.82
N ASN A 13 36.15 10.90 23.57
CA ASN A 13 35.45 11.97 22.86
C ASN A 13 35.22 11.62 21.38
N TYR A 14 36.19 10.97 20.74
CA TYR A 14 36.06 10.48 19.36
C TYR A 14 35.02 9.35 19.26
N PHE A 15 34.94 8.50 20.28
CA PHE A 15 33.93 7.45 20.36
C PHE A 15 32.51 8.03 20.41
N TRP A 16 32.28 9.05 21.27
CA TRP A 16 30.97 9.72 21.33
C TRP A 16 30.63 10.49 20.06
N MET A 17 31.61 11.10 19.40
CA MET A 17 31.41 11.76 18.12
C MET A 17 31.05 10.74 17.02
N ALA A 18 31.70 9.57 16.96
CA ALA A 18 31.37 8.52 16.01
C ALA A 18 29.98 7.96 16.24
N LEU A 19 29.58 7.76 17.50
CA LEU A 19 28.23 7.31 17.86
C LEU A 19 27.14 8.32 17.45
N ALA A 20 27.38 9.60 17.68
CA ALA A 20 26.49 10.68 17.26
C ALA A 20 26.37 10.77 15.74
N ALA A 21 27.46 10.63 15.00
CA ALA A 21 27.47 10.62 13.55
C ALA A 21 26.65 9.43 12.99
N LEU A 22 26.82 8.23 13.58
CA LEU A 22 26.07 7.04 13.21
C LEU A 22 24.56 7.24 13.45
N ALA A 23 24.18 7.79 14.59
CA ALA A 23 22.80 8.10 14.92
C ALA A 23 22.19 9.12 13.93
N CYS A 24 22.92 10.15 13.54
CA CYS A 24 22.49 11.10 12.52
C CYS A 24 22.28 10.46 11.16
N ILE A 25 23.16 9.56 10.73
CA ILE A 25 23.04 8.83 9.46
C ILE A 25 21.79 7.96 9.46
N ILE A 26 21.54 7.23 10.55
CA ILE A 26 20.35 6.39 10.70
C ILE A 26 19.09 7.26 10.68
N LEU A 27 19.08 8.39 11.37
CA LEU A 27 17.94 9.32 11.40
C LEU A 27 17.67 9.92 10.02
N LEU A 28 18.71 10.35 9.30
CA LEU A 28 18.59 10.85 7.93
C LEU A 28 18.11 9.76 6.97
N TYR A 29 18.58 8.53 7.10
CA TYR A 29 18.11 7.39 6.32
C TYR A 29 16.61 7.12 6.59
N PHE A 30 16.18 7.18 7.85
CA PHE A 30 14.77 6.99 8.23
C PHE A 30 13.89 8.14 7.72
N LEU A 31 14.36 9.37 7.80
CA LEU A 31 13.67 10.54 7.24
C LEU A 31 13.59 10.47 5.72
N TRP A 32 14.67 10.06 5.05
CA TRP A 32 14.69 9.89 3.60
C TRP A 32 13.77 8.77 3.13
N CYS A 33 13.75 7.64 3.85
CA CYS A 33 12.84 6.52 3.61
C CYS A 33 11.37 6.95 3.80
N LYS A 34 11.08 7.71 4.86
CA LYS A 34 9.74 8.25 5.14
C LYS A 34 9.33 9.33 4.14
N TRP A 35 10.28 10.09 3.61
CA TRP A 35 10.04 11.11 2.59
C TRP A 35 9.79 10.50 1.21
N LYS A 36 10.53 9.45 0.88
CA LYS A 36 10.34 8.68 -0.36
C LYS A 36 9.04 7.88 -0.35
N SER A 37 8.52 7.52 0.83
CA SER A 37 7.26 6.78 1.03
C SER A 37 6.01 7.67 0.99
N ARG A 38 6.17 9.00 0.93
CA ARG A 38 5.07 9.91 0.71
C ARG A 38 5.18 10.48 -0.70
N PRO A 39 4.49 9.92 -1.70
CA PRO A 39 4.15 10.73 -2.83
C PRO A 39 3.29 11.85 -2.28
N LEU A 40 3.85 13.07 -2.23
CA LEU A 40 3.08 14.29 -2.05
C LEU A 40 2.23 14.41 -3.32
N SER A 41 1.11 13.68 -3.37
CA SER A 41 0.07 13.98 -4.33
C SER A 41 -0.56 15.30 -3.88
N LEU A 42 0.10 16.42 -4.24
CA LEU A 42 -0.60 17.66 -4.44
C LEU A 42 -1.64 17.36 -5.54
N HIS A 43 -2.80 16.93 -5.11
CA HIS A 43 -3.96 16.83 -5.97
C HIS A 43 -4.44 18.26 -6.24
N LEU A 44 -3.75 18.94 -7.17
CA LEU A 44 -4.42 19.95 -8.00
C LEU A 44 -5.35 19.14 -8.90
N PRO A 45 -6.69 19.33 -8.82
CA PRO A 45 -7.59 18.60 -9.68
C PRO A 45 -7.34 19.06 -11.12
N PRO A 46 -6.89 18.20 -12.02
CA PRO A 46 -7.05 18.48 -13.43
C PRO A 46 -8.56 18.47 -13.69
N LEU A 47 -9.05 19.38 -14.51
CA LEU A 47 -10.38 19.35 -15.15
C LEU A 47 -10.48 18.12 -16.08
N GLN A 48 -10.41 16.93 -15.48
CA GLN A 48 -10.70 15.67 -16.15
C GLN A 48 -12.08 15.20 -15.70
N PRO A 49 -12.84 14.54 -16.56
CA PRO A 49 -14.11 13.96 -16.15
C PRO A 49 -13.87 13.16 -14.88
N ILE A 50 -14.67 13.41 -13.84
CA ILE A 50 -14.55 12.75 -12.53
C ILE A 50 -14.72 11.26 -12.79
N LEU A 51 -13.60 10.56 -12.93
CA LEU A 51 -13.57 9.11 -13.05
C LEU A 51 -14.16 8.55 -11.75
N THR A 52 -15.13 7.67 -11.87
CA THR A 52 -15.64 6.96 -10.71
C THR A 52 -14.52 6.09 -10.09
N ALA A 53 -14.67 5.69 -8.82
CA ALA A 53 -13.70 4.81 -8.15
C ALA A 53 -13.44 3.54 -8.97
N GLU A 54 -14.49 3.00 -9.61
CA GLU A 54 -14.43 1.82 -10.48
C GLU A 54 -13.60 2.08 -11.74
N GLN A 55 -13.87 3.18 -12.44
CA GLN A 55 -13.15 3.55 -13.67
C GLN A 55 -11.68 3.80 -13.40
N PHE A 56 -11.37 4.45 -12.28
CA PHE A 56 -10.01 4.72 -11.86
C PHE A 56 -9.25 3.42 -11.58
N ALA A 57 -9.85 2.52 -10.79
CA ALA A 57 -9.24 1.23 -10.45
C ALA A 57 -9.04 0.34 -11.68
N LEU A 58 -10.01 0.28 -12.60
CA LEU A 58 -9.87 -0.49 -13.84
C LEU A 58 -8.74 0.03 -14.73
N LYS A 59 -8.58 1.36 -14.82
CA LYS A 59 -7.47 1.99 -15.56
C LYS A 59 -6.11 1.67 -14.93
N GLU A 60 -6.00 1.69 -13.60
CA GLU A 60 -4.76 1.31 -12.90
C GLU A 60 -4.43 -0.18 -13.10
N LEU A 61 -5.43 -1.08 -13.06
CA LEU A 61 -5.24 -2.50 -13.36
C LEU A 61 -4.76 -2.74 -14.79
N GLU A 62 -5.29 -2.00 -15.77
CA GLU A 62 -4.84 -2.08 -17.16
C GLU A 62 -3.39 -1.60 -17.30
N THR A 63 -3.03 -0.52 -16.61
CA THR A 63 -1.65 -0.01 -16.55
C THR A 63 -0.72 -1.05 -15.92
N LEU A 64 -1.12 -1.70 -14.82
CA LEU A 64 -0.34 -2.77 -14.19
C LEU A 64 -0.16 -3.95 -15.13
N LYS A 65 -1.22 -4.36 -15.84
CA LYS A 65 -1.17 -5.43 -16.83
C LYS A 65 -0.17 -5.13 -17.95
N SER A 66 -0.10 -3.89 -18.42
CA SER A 66 0.82 -3.48 -19.49
C SER A 66 2.31 -3.55 -19.09
N LYS A 67 2.62 -3.54 -17.79
CA LYS A 67 3.99 -3.68 -17.27
C LYS A 67 4.56 -5.10 -17.42
N GLU A 68 3.72 -6.10 -17.65
CA GLU A 68 4.07 -7.51 -17.85
C GLU A 68 5.02 -8.10 -16.80
N TRP A 69 4.98 -7.59 -15.59
CA TRP A 69 5.92 -7.95 -14.53
C TRP A 69 5.95 -9.44 -14.20
N LEU A 70 4.83 -10.14 -14.32
CA LEU A 70 4.78 -11.60 -14.12
C LEU A 70 5.63 -12.35 -15.16
N LYS A 71 5.71 -11.85 -16.40
CA LYS A 71 6.49 -12.49 -17.48
C LYS A 71 8.01 -12.35 -17.24
N ILE A 72 8.42 -11.27 -16.59
CA ILE A 72 9.84 -10.99 -16.29
C ILE A 72 10.25 -11.41 -14.88
N GLY A 73 9.41 -12.18 -14.18
CA GLY A 73 9.72 -12.72 -12.85
C GLY A 73 9.59 -11.74 -11.69
N ARG A 74 9.04 -10.53 -11.93
CA ARG A 74 8.82 -9.51 -10.88
C ARG A 74 7.47 -9.72 -10.19
N THR A 75 7.27 -10.92 -9.66
CA THR A 75 5.98 -11.33 -9.06
C THR A 75 5.67 -10.53 -7.81
N GLN A 76 6.64 -10.29 -6.94
CA GLN A 76 6.42 -9.56 -5.69
C GLN A 76 5.97 -8.13 -5.93
N GLU A 77 6.61 -7.42 -6.86
CA GLU A 77 6.25 -6.06 -7.22
C GLU A 77 4.86 -5.98 -7.85
N HIS A 78 4.52 -6.96 -8.70
CA HIS A 78 3.19 -7.06 -9.28
C HIS A 78 2.10 -7.16 -8.20
N PHE A 79 2.27 -8.07 -7.24
CA PHE A 79 1.28 -8.27 -6.18
C PHE A 79 1.27 -7.13 -5.16
N PHE A 80 2.40 -6.44 -4.98
CA PHE A 80 2.44 -5.24 -4.17
C PHE A 80 1.55 -4.14 -4.77
N GLU A 81 1.76 -3.81 -6.06
CA GLU A 81 0.96 -2.80 -6.76
C GLU A 81 -0.51 -3.22 -6.89
N LEU A 82 -0.76 -4.50 -7.16
CA LEU A 82 -2.12 -5.04 -7.25
C LEU A 82 -2.90 -4.87 -5.93
N SER A 83 -2.26 -5.15 -4.80
CA SER A 83 -2.83 -4.95 -3.47
C SER A 83 -3.11 -3.47 -3.19
N GLU A 84 -2.21 -2.56 -3.60
CA GLU A 84 -2.41 -1.11 -3.42
C GLU A 84 -3.57 -0.59 -4.25
N ILE A 85 -3.69 -1.01 -5.50
CA ILE A 85 -4.81 -0.64 -6.38
C ILE A 85 -6.13 -1.07 -5.75
N PHE A 86 -6.20 -2.30 -5.24
CA PHE A 86 -7.43 -2.81 -4.64
C PHE A 86 -7.79 -2.09 -3.33
N ARG A 87 -6.82 -1.82 -2.45
CA ARG A 87 -7.04 -1.04 -1.22
C ARG A 87 -7.48 0.39 -1.52
N ARG A 88 -6.88 1.05 -2.50
CA ARG A 88 -7.28 2.38 -2.96
C ARG A 88 -8.69 2.39 -3.53
N TYR A 89 -9.07 1.35 -4.27
CA TYR A 89 -10.44 1.20 -4.75
C TYR A 89 -11.44 1.10 -3.58
N LEU A 90 -11.14 0.27 -2.57
CA LEU A 90 -11.98 0.12 -1.39
C LEU A 90 -12.12 1.44 -0.62
N GLU A 91 -11.01 2.18 -0.46
CA GLU A 91 -10.97 3.49 0.18
C GLU A 91 -11.86 4.49 -0.55
N ASN A 92 -11.69 4.64 -1.86
CA ASN A 92 -12.45 5.59 -2.67
C ASN A 92 -13.93 5.21 -2.79
N ARG A 93 -14.26 3.93 -2.72
CA ARG A 93 -15.63 3.43 -2.90
C ARG A 93 -16.43 3.43 -1.63
N TYR A 94 -15.80 3.11 -0.50
CA TYR A 94 -16.49 2.90 0.79
C TYR A 94 -16.09 3.93 1.85
N GLU A 95 -15.23 4.90 1.51
CA GLU A 95 -14.87 6.06 2.34
C GLU A 95 -14.26 5.69 3.70
N PHE A 96 -13.36 4.69 3.74
CA PHE A 96 -12.58 4.35 4.92
C PHE A 96 -11.09 4.17 4.57
N PRO A 97 -10.12 4.37 5.46
CA PRO A 97 -8.69 4.39 5.14
C PRO A 97 -8.11 2.99 4.89
N ALA A 98 -8.57 2.32 3.81
CA ALA A 98 -8.20 0.94 3.48
C ALA A 98 -6.71 0.76 3.19
N GLN A 99 -6.00 1.80 2.76
CA GLN A 99 -4.57 1.76 2.49
C GLN A 99 -3.74 1.70 3.77
N GLU A 100 -4.25 2.24 4.87
CA GLU A 100 -3.57 2.29 6.17
C GLU A 100 -3.89 1.06 7.05
N TRP A 101 -4.99 0.35 6.73
CA TRP A 101 -5.51 -0.74 7.54
C TRP A 101 -4.95 -2.10 7.13
N THR A 102 -4.88 -3.00 8.10
CA THR A 102 -4.59 -4.42 7.87
C THR A 102 -5.79 -5.12 7.22
N THR A 103 -5.55 -6.30 6.64
CA THR A 103 -6.62 -7.12 6.06
C THR A 103 -7.68 -7.51 7.08
N GLU A 104 -7.29 -7.73 8.34
CA GLU A 104 -8.18 -8.04 9.46
C GLU A 104 -9.09 -6.86 9.80
N GLU A 105 -8.53 -5.65 9.87
CA GLU A 105 -9.28 -4.42 10.16
C GLU A 105 -10.28 -4.11 9.06
N ILE A 106 -9.88 -4.20 7.79
CA ILE A 106 -10.77 -4.04 6.63
C ILE A 106 -11.92 -5.05 6.69
N THR A 107 -11.59 -6.32 6.96
CA THR A 107 -12.59 -7.40 7.03
C THR A 107 -13.57 -7.20 8.20
N ALA A 108 -13.07 -6.73 9.34
CA ALA A 108 -13.91 -6.41 10.49
C ALA A 108 -14.84 -5.23 10.19
N HIS A 109 -14.33 -4.22 9.48
CA HIS A 109 -15.11 -3.05 9.10
C HIS A 109 -16.24 -3.35 8.12
N PHE A 110 -16.04 -4.31 7.20
CA PHE A 110 -17.09 -4.74 6.28
C PHE A 110 -18.34 -5.29 6.96
N LYS A 111 -18.27 -5.72 8.21
CA LYS A 111 -19.45 -6.11 8.99
C LYS A 111 -20.42 -4.94 9.20
N GLN A 112 -19.94 -3.70 9.15
CA GLN A 112 -20.72 -2.48 9.34
C GLN A 112 -21.43 -2.03 8.04
N PHE A 113 -21.16 -2.70 6.89
CA PHE A 113 -21.80 -2.38 5.62
C PHE A 113 -22.90 -3.39 5.29
N PRO A 114 -24.16 -3.11 5.70
CA PRO A 114 -25.28 -4.02 5.43
C PRO A 114 -25.59 -4.13 3.93
N ASN A 115 -25.28 -3.09 3.16
CA ASN A 115 -25.55 -3.04 1.72
C ASN A 115 -24.51 -3.84 0.89
N LEU A 116 -23.42 -4.27 1.49
CA LEU A 116 -22.44 -5.13 0.83
C LEU A 116 -22.82 -6.60 1.09
N SER A 117 -23.10 -7.35 0.01
CA SER A 117 -23.45 -8.76 0.14
C SER A 117 -22.35 -9.57 0.84
N ASP A 118 -22.71 -10.60 1.59
CA ASP A 118 -21.73 -11.44 2.29
C ASP A 118 -20.79 -12.15 1.32
N ASN A 119 -21.26 -12.46 0.10
CA ASN A 119 -20.40 -12.99 -0.96
C ASN A 119 -19.29 -11.98 -1.36
N LEU A 120 -19.62 -10.72 -1.53
CA LEU A 120 -18.63 -9.67 -1.82
C LEU A 120 -17.65 -9.45 -0.66
N LYS A 121 -18.13 -9.49 0.59
CA LYS A 121 -17.24 -9.43 1.78
C LYS A 121 -16.24 -10.59 1.79
N LEU A 122 -16.68 -11.81 1.48
CA LEU A 122 -15.82 -12.98 1.40
C LEU A 122 -14.81 -12.86 0.24
N LYS A 123 -15.25 -12.41 -0.94
CA LYS A 123 -14.36 -12.16 -2.08
C LYS A 123 -13.30 -11.12 -1.76
N ALA A 124 -13.67 -9.99 -1.17
CA ALA A 124 -12.71 -8.96 -0.76
C ALA A 124 -11.66 -9.50 0.21
N ARG A 125 -12.10 -10.25 1.24
CA ARG A 125 -11.19 -10.91 2.18
C ARG A 125 -10.24 -11.87 1.48
N SER A 126 -10.75 -12.70 0.56
CA SER A 126 -9.93 -13.64 -0.20
C SER A 126 -8.86 -12.92 -1.01
N ILE A 127 -9.22 -11.89 -1.76
CA ILE A 127 -8.29 -11.08 -2.57
C ILE A 127 -7.20 -10.46 -1.69
N LEU A 128 -7.57 -9.79 -0.59
CA LEU A 128 -6.62 -9.18 0.34
C LEU A 128 -5.66 -10.21 0.92
N THR A 129 -6.18 -11.33 1.43
CA THR A 129 -5.37 -12.41 2.02
C THR A 129 -4.40 -13.01 1.00
N GLN A 130 -4.85 -13.24 -0.24
CA GLN A 130 -4.03 -13.82 -1.30
C GLN A 130 -2.91 -12.85 -1.73
N THR A 131 -3.24 -11.58 -1.95
CA THR A 131 -2.25 -10.57 -2.32
C THR A 131 -1.22 -10.36 -1.22
N ASP A 132 -1.64 -10.32 0.06
CA ASP A 132 -0.72 -10.20 1.19
C ASP A 132 0.18 -11.44 1.33
N ARG A 133 -0.35 -12.64 1.12
CA ARG A 133 0.44 -13.87 1.16
C ARG A 133 1.57 -13.87 0.12
N VAL A 134 1.30 -13.42 -1.10
CA VAL A 134 2.34 -13.38 -2.15
C VAL A 134 3.37 -12.28 -1.86
N LYS A 135 2.94 -11.13 -1.34
CA LYS A 135 3.85 -10.03 -0.95
C LYS A 135 4.89 -10.49 0.08
N PHE A 136 4.49 -11.32 1.05
CA PHE A 136 5.32 -11.65 2.20
C PHE A 136 5.97 -13.04 2.13
N ALA A 137 5.38 -14.00 1.41
CA ALA A 137 5.80 -15.41 1.44
C ALA A 137 6.56 -15.90 0.20
N LYS A 138 6.86 -15.04 -0.81
CA LYS A 138 7.48 -15.44 -2.08
C LYS A 138 6.81 -16.70 -2.67
N ALA A 139 5.47 -16.73 -2.69
CA ALA A 139 4.72 -17.88 -3.15
C ALA A 139 5.02 -18.14 -4.63
N GLU A 140 5.67 -19.25 -4.94
CA GLU A 140 6.06 -19.65 -6.30
C GLU A 140 4.85 -19.91 -7.22
N GLN A 141 3.68 -20.16 -6.66
CA GLN A 141 2.42 -20.34 -7.38
C GLN A 141 1.46 -19.21 -7.03
N ALA A 142 1.74 -18.03 -7.53
CA ALA A 142 0.82 -16.91 -7.46
C ALA A 142 -0.24 -17.07 -8.56
N VAL A 143 -1.49 -17.35 -8.19
CA VAL A 143 -2.62 -17.21 -9.09
C VAL A 143 -2.84 -15.72 -9.35
N ASP A 144 -2.97 -15.33 -10.62
CA ASP A 144 -3.21 -13.92 -10.94
C ASP A 144 -4.58 -13.47 -10.42
N GLU A 145 -4.57 -12.73 -9.30
CA GLU A 145 -5.78 -12.20 -8.66
C GLU A 145 -6.36 -10.98 -9.38
N MET A 146 -5.72 -10.50 -10.44
CA MET A 146 -6.19 -9.34 -11.21
C MET A 146 -7.62 -9.55 -11.72
N GLN A 147 -7.92 -10.73 -12.24
CA GLN A 147 -9.26 -11.04 -12.75
C GLN A 147 -10.29 -11.09 -11.61
N SER A 148 -9.90 -11.57 -10.44
CA SER A 148 -10.73 -11.59 -9.23
C SER A 148 -11.11 -10.17 -8.80
N ILE A 149 -10.15 -9.23 -8.84
CA ILE A 149 -10.37 -7.81 -8.54
C ILE A 149 -11.30 -7.17 -9.58
N VAL A 150 -11.06 -7.40 -10.88
CA VAL A 150 -11.93 -6.88 -11.94
C VAL A 150 -13.37 -7.37 -11.77
N ASN A 151 -13.56 -8.64 -11.45
CA ASN A 151 -14.89 -9.23 -11.20
C ASN A 151 -15.53 -8.61 -9.95
N PHE A 152 -14.76 -8.41 -8.88
CA PHE A 152 -15.24 -7.74 -7.67
C PHE A 152 -15.73 -6.33 -7.98
N ILE A 153 -14.94 -5.52 -8.70
CA ILE A 153 -15.30 -4.15 -9.07
C ILE A 153 -16.60 -4.11 -9.88
N LYS A 154 -16.77 -5.04 -10.82
CA LYS A 154 -17.98 -5.13 -11.65
C LYS A 154 -19.22 -5.51 -10.84
N GLU A 155 -19.10 -6.45 -9.90
CA GLU A 155 -20.20 -6.90 -9.05
C GLU A 155 -20.57 -5.87 -7.96
N ALA A 156 -19.58 -5.13 -7.47
CA ALA A 156 -19.76 -4.09 -6.45
C ALA A 156 -20.32 -2.77 -7.02
N LYS A 157 -20.42 -2.66 -8.35
CA LYS A 157 -21.02 -1.48 -9.00
C LYS A 157 -22.50 -1.38 -8.58
N PRO A 158 -22.98 -0.20 -8.10
CA PRO A 158 -24.40 -0.02 -7.86
C PRO A 158 -25.17 -0.22 -9.17
N PRO A 159 -26.42 -0.69 -9.12
CA PRO A 159 -27.24 -0.72 -10.30
C PRO A 159 -27.26 0.69 -10.90
N GLU A 160 -26.98 0.81 -12.19
CA GLU A 160 -27.06 2.09 -12.88
C GLU A 160 -28.48 2.63 -12.65
N VAL A 161 -28.56 3.78 -11.94
CA VAL A 161 -29.80 4.54 -11.92
C VAL A 161 -29.93 5.09 -13.34
N VAL A 162 -30.71 4.39 -14.15
CA VAL A 162 -31.14 4.90 -15.46
C VAL A 162 -31.96 6.13 -15.14
N ASN A 163 -31.33 7.32 -15.23
CA ASN A 163 -32.06 8.57 -15.27
C ASN A 163 -32.91 8.54 -16.54
N GLN A 164 -34.13 8.06 -16.40
CA GLN A 164 -35.19 8.35 -17.37
C GLN A 164 -35.57 9.79 -17.16
N LEU A 165 -35.04 10.68 -17.98
CA LEU A 165 -35.59 11.98 -18.30
C LEU A 165 -36.59 11.83 -19.44
#